data_1cacb209fda09ef0a7db843123627402
#
_entry.id   1cacb209fda09ef0a7db843123627402
#
_cell.length_a   1.000
_cell.length_b   1.000
_cell.length_c   1.000
_cell.angle_alpha   90.00
_cell.angle_beta   90.00
_cell.angle_gamma   90.00
#
_symmetry.space_group_name_H-M   'P 1'
#
loop_
_entity.id
_entity.type
_entity.pdbx_description
1 polymer ?
#
loop_
_entity_poly.entity_id
_entity_poly.type
_entity_poly.pdbx_seq_one_letter_code
_entity_poly.pdbx_strand_id
1 'polypeptide(L)'
;MLDNTMTGTGARKQRTPLNRSQIAGFWGAWAGWTLDGMDSFIYALVLAPALTELLPKSGYAATPGNIGLAGSILFALFLVGWGLSFIWGPIADRFGRTRVLAATIFIFAIFTGLAATAQSVWSLAIYRLIAGIGIGGEWALAGTYVAEAWPEDRRKMGAGYLQTGYYAGFFLAAALNYTVGAHFGWRAMFLTGALPVVVSILVLLRVKETDKWERAEKTAVVQHTKPLREIFSARYARRTLVAAALLTVAIIGLWAGAVYEPAAVIQLALKAGMAKVDAVKTASIATAILSIGTILGCLALPPMAEKIGRRKTLAVYFLGMAVSIAVSFGWAFYLPNGLVPFIALLFVLGFFGGNFALFSLWLPEQFETRVRATAFAFCTSAGRFIGAGVNFALGAMVLHMKTLGVPVALTAIVFVLGLLIIPLAPETKGNELP
;
A
#
# COMPACT_ATOMS: atom_id res chain seq x y z
N MET A 1 -46.28 -41.01 -19.62
CA MET A 1 -45.02 -41.17 -20.33
C MET A 1 -44.74 -39.88 -21.10
N LEU A 2 -43.96 -38.99 -20.59
CA LEU A 2 -43.23 -38.00 -21.35
C LEU A 2 -42.11 -37.51 -20.45
N ASP A 3 -40.95 -37.92 -20.81
CA ASP A 3 -39.65 -37.71 -20.22
C ASP A 3 -39.28 -36.23 -20.37
N ASN A 4 -39.05 -35.54 -19.27
CA ASN A 4 -38.58 -34.15 -19.25
C ASN A 4 -37.22 -34.10 -18.57
N THR A 5 -36.20 -34.64 -19.24
CA THR A 5 -34.80 -34.41 -18.92
C THR A 5 -34.44 -32.97 -19.27
N MET A 6 -34.65 -32.08 -18.33
CA MET A 6 -34.09 -30.72 -18.39
C MET A 6 -32.60 -30.79 -18.11
N THR A 7 -31.81 -30.87 -19.16
CA THR A 7 -30.37 -30.60 -19.14
C THR A 7 -30.15 -29.12 -18.82
N GLY A 8 -29.90 -28.84 -17.55
CA GLY A 8 -29.50 -27.53 -17.10
C GLY A 8 -28.08 -27.23 -17.57
N THR A 9 -27.90 -26.76 -18.79
CA THR A 9 -26.69 -26.07 -19.24
C THR A 9 -26.56 -24.80 -18.45
N GLY A 10 -25.61 -24.78 -17.51
CA GLY A 10 -25.26 -23.60 -16.75
C GLY A 10 -24.87 -22.46 -17.68
N ALA A 11 -25.83 -21.66 -18.09
CA ALA A 11 -25.59 -20.43 -18.83
C ALA A 11 -24.67 -19.53 -17.96
N ARG A 12 -23.42 -19.37 -18.37
CA ARG A 12 -22.52 -18.37 -17.81
C ARG A 12 -23.26 -17.04 -17.84
N LYS A 13 -23.68 -16.51 -16.69
CA LYS A 13 -24.28 -15.17 -16.60
C LYS A 13 -23.35 -14.20 -17.36
N GLN A 14 -23.84 -13.68 -18.50
CA GLN A 14 -23.09 -12.68 -19.25
C GLN A 14 -22.84 -11.48 -18.35
N ARG A 15 -21.56 -11.12 -18.17
CA ARG A 15 -21.17 -9.98 -17.35
C ARG A 15 -21.58 -8.68 -18.05
N THR A 16 -22.14 -7.75 -17.33
CA THR A 16 -22.54 -6.42 -17.81
C THR A 16 -21.37 -5.72 -18.50
N PRO A 17 -21.49 -5.26 -19.76
CA PRO A 17 -20.41 -4.56 -20.43
C PRO A 17 -20.13 -3.21 -19.76
N LEU A 18 -18.84 -2.86 -19.64
CA LEU A 18 -18.42 -1.54 -19.16
C LEU A 18 -18.51 -0.52 -20.30
N ASN A 19 -18.97 0.68 -20.00
CA ASN A 19 -18.99 1.78 -20.95
C ASN A 19 -17.61 2.49 -21.02
N ARG A 20 -17.40 3.33 -22.04
CA ARG A 20 -16.15 4.03 -22.26
C ARG A 20 -15.75 4.94 -21.08
N SER A 21 -16.72 5.60 -20.45
CA SER A 21 -16.47 6.48 -19.30
C SER A 21 -16.00 5.69 -18.08
N GLN A 22 -16.62 4.53 -17.81
CA GLN A 22 -16.21 3.63 -16.71
C GLN A 22 -14.79 3.10 -16.91
N ILE A 23 -14.43 2.75 -18.15
CA ILE A 23 -13.09 2.28 -18.50
C ILE A 23 -12.07 3.41 -18.35
N ALA A 24 -12.36 4.60 -18.88
CA ALA A 24 -11.47 5.76 -18.80
C ALA A 24 -11.25 6.18 -17.33
N GLY A 25 -12.33 6.24 -16.54
CA GLY A 25 -12.23 6.58 -15.13
C GLY A 25 -11.48 5.55 -14.31
N PHE A 26 -11.61 4.26 -14.63
CA PHE A 26 -10.81 3.21 -14.00
C PHE A 26 -9.31 3.40 -14.29
N TRP A 27 -8.93 3.64 -15.53
CA TRP A 27 -7.52 3.85 -15.88
C TRP A 27 -6.96 5.15 -15.28
N GLY A 28 -7.80 6.19 -15.14
CA GLY A 28 -7.42 7.40 -14.42
C GLY A 28 -7.12 7.13 -12.95
N ALA A 29 -8.03 6.43 -12.27
CA ALA A 29 -7.86 6.02 -10.87
C ALA A 29 -6.67 5.06 -10.69
N TRP A 30 -6.49 4.12 -11.61
CA TRP A 30 -5.35 3.19 -11.60
C TRP A 30 -4.01 3.90 -11.80
N ALA A 31 -3.95 4.85 -12.72
CA ALA A 31 -2.73 5.63 -12.97
C ALA A 31 -2.36 6.50 -11.76
N GLY A 32 -3.34 7.18 -11.14
CA GLY A 32 -3.12 7.91 -9.91
C GLY A 32 -2.57 7.00 -8.82
N TRP A 33 -3.24 5.88 -8.55
CA TRP A 33 -2.80 4.89 -7.57
C TRP A 33 -1.41 4.31 -7.89
N THR A 34 -1.02 4.25 -9.17
CA THR A 34 0.33 3.87 -9.61
C THR A 34 1.37 4.92 -9.19
N LEU A 35 1.06 6.19 -9.35
CA LEU A 35 1.98 7.28 -8.95
C LEU A 35 2.15 7.34 -7.42
N ASP A 36 1.11 7.05 -6.65
CA ASP A 36 1.19 6.90 -5.20
C ASP A 36 2.13 5.75 -4.80
N GLY A 37 1.97 4.60 -5.44
CA GLY A 37 2.86 3.46 -5.22
C GLY A 37 4.31 3.77 -5.58
N MET A 38 4.54 4.46 -6.70
CA MET A 38 5.86 4.91 -7.12
C MET A 38 6.50 5.80 -6.05
N ASP A 39 5.81 6.84 -5.59
CA ASP A 39 6.34 7.79 -4.60
C ASP A 39 6.66 7.09 -3.27
N SER A 40 5.74 6.25 -2.80
CA SER A 40 5.91 5.50 -1.56
C SER A 40 7.16 4.62 -1.58
N PHE A 41 7.49 4.04 -2.75
CA PHE A 41 8.59 3.09 -2.86
C PHE A 41 9.93 3.71 -3.28
N ILE A 42 9.94 4.89 -3.92
CA ILE A 42 11.17 5.65 -4.17
C ILE A 42 11.99 5.77 -2.89
N TYR A 43 11.33 6.11 -1.79
CA TYR A 43 11.99 6.25 -0.49
C TYR A 43 12.72 4.96 -0.07
N ALA A 44 12.08 3.80 -0.14
CA ALA A 44 12.69 2.53 0.26
C ALA A 44 13.96 2.21 -0.55
N LEU A 45 13.93 2.49 -1.86
CA LEU A 45 15.05 2.24 -2.77
C LEU A 45 16.26 3.14 -2.50
N VAL A 46 16.03 4.41 -2.11
CA VAL A 46 17.12 5.39 -1.94
C VAL A 46 17.49 5.67 -0.47
N LEU A 47 16.81 5.04 0.47
CA LEU A 47 16.98 5.26 1.90
C LEU A 47 18.43 5.07 2.36
N ALA A 48 19.02 3.91 2.07
CA ALA A 48 20.37 3.58 2.52
C ALA A 48 21.43 4.54 1.94
N PRO A 49 21.49 4.82 0.62
CA PRO A 49 22.42 5.80 0.09
C PRO A 49 22.18 7.22 0.58
N ALA A 50 20.92 7.66 0.78
CA ALA A 50 20.62 8.98 1.31
C ALA A 50 21.12 9.13 2.77
N LEU A 51 20.84 8.15 3.63
CA LEU A 51 21.27 8.18 5.02
C LEU A 51 22.77 8.03 5.20
N THR A 52 23.45 7.31 4.32
CA THR A 52 24.93 7.24 4.32
C THR A 52 25.53 8.62 4.15
N GLU A 53 24.91 9.50 3.38
CA GLU A 53 25.36 10.88 3.18
C GLU A 53 24.88 11.86 4.27
N LEU A 54 23.61 11.75 4.68
CA LEU A 54 22.96 12.73 5.54
C LEU A 54 23.27 12.54 7.03
N LEU A 55 23.50 11.30 7.50
CA LEU A 55 23.82 11.04 8.91
C LEU A 55 25.08 11.78 9.36
N PRO A 56 26.24 11.70 8.64
CA PRO A 56 27.43 12.46 9.02
C PRO A 56 27.21 13.97 9.03
N LYS A 57 26.45 14.50 8.07
CA LYS A 57 26.07 15.92 8.02
C LYS A 57 25.17 16.35 9.19
N SER A 58 24.54 15.39 9.85
CA SER A 58 23.66 15.61 11.01
C SER A 58 24.34 15.29 12.35
N GLY A 59 25.64 14.98 12.34
CA GLY A 59 26.41 14.67 13.54
C GLY A 59 26.35 13.21 14.00
N TYR A 60 25.89 12.29 13.16
CA TYR A 60 25.78 10.87 13.47
C TYR A 60 26.67 10.02 12.58
N ALA A 61 27.26 8.95 13.10
CA ALA A 61 28.02 8.00 12.30
C ALA A 61 27.11 7.21 11.35
N ALA A 62 27.50 7.05 10.09
CA ALA A 62 26.78 6.27 9.08
C ALA A 62 27.05 4.77 9.24
N THR A 63 26.79 4.21 10.41
CA THR A 63 26.86 2.76 10.65
C THR A 63 25.61 2.06 10.13
N PRO A 64 25.67 0.77 9.79
CA PRO A 64 24.47 0.01 9.38
C PRO A 64 23.33 0.10 10.39
N GLY A 65 23.63 0.08 11.69
CA GLY A 65 22.63 0.24 12.75
C GLY A 65 21.97 1.62 12.76
N ASN A 66 22.75 2.69 12.64
CA ASN A 66 22.22 4.07 12.59
C ASN A 66 21.41 4.30 11.32
N ILE A 67 21.84 3.76 10.18
CA ILE A 67 21.07 3.80 8.92
C ILE A 67 19.74 3.09 9.09
N GLY A 68 19.74 1.91 9.70
CA GLY A 68 18.51 1.14 9.98
C GLY A 68 17.55 1.89 10.91
N LEU A 69 18.05 2.42 12.01
CA LEU A 69 17.25 3.19 12.97
C LEU A 69 16.71 4.49 12.36
N ALA A 70 17.56 5.30 11.74
CA ALA A 70 17.13 6.55 11.10
C ALA A 70 16.12 6.27 9.98
N GLY A 71 16.35 5.25 9.18
CA GLY A 71 15.41 4.80 8.14
C GLY A 71 14.03 4.43 8.70
N SER A 72 14.02 3.70 9.80
CA SER A 72 12.77 3.33 10.48
C SER A 72 12.05 4.54 11.06
N ILE A 73 12.75 5.48 11.66
CA ILE A 73 12.15 6.72 12.19
C ILE A 73 11.54 7.54 11.05
N LEU A 74 12.27 7.75 9.97
CA LEU A 74 11.80 8.51 8.82
C LEU A 74 10.58 7.85 8.18
N PHE A 75 10.56 6.51 8.10
CA PHE A 75 9.42 5.77 7.59
C PHE A 75 8.23 5.78 8.55
N ALA A 76 8.48 5.70 9.85
CA ALA A 76 7.43 5.84 10.86
C ALA A 76 6.77 7.23 10.77
N LEU A 77 7.55 8.30 10.59
CA LEU A 77 7.01 9.65 10.38
C LEU A 77 6.17 9.75 9.10
N PHE A 78 6.60 9.12 8.02
CA PHE A 78 5.79 9.02 6.80
C PHE A 78 4.46 8.29 7.03
N LEU A 79 4.47 7.17 7.75
CA LEU A 79 3.24 6.44 8.12
C LEU A 79 2.33 7.25 9.04
N VAL A 80 2.89 8.01 9.98
CA VAL A 80 2.13 8.94 10.84
C VAL A 80 1.47 10.01 9.96
N GLY A 81 2.21 10.63 9.05
CA GLY A 81 1.66 11.58 8.09
C GLY A 81 0.52 10.98 7.28
N TRP A 82 0.73 9.77 6.76
CA TRP A 82 -0.32 9.06 6.03
C TRP A 82 -1.52 8.69 6.91
N GLY A 83 -1.31 8.32 8.17
CA GLY A 83 -2.39 8.13 9.14
C GLY A 83 -3.21 9.40 9.37
N LEU A 84 -2.56 10.57 9.42
CA LEU A 84 -3.22 11.86 9.56
C LEU A 84 -4.04 12.28 8.34
N SER A 85 -3.85 11.65 7.20
CA SER A 85 -4.57 11.97 5.95
C SER A 85 -6.09 11.77 6.02
N PHE A 86 -6.63 11.14 7.06
CA PHE A 86 -8.09 11.08 7.30
C PHE A 86 -8.76 12.46 7.36
N ILE A 87 -7.99 13.52 7.65
CA ILE A 87 -8.48 14.91 7.64
C ILE A 87 -8.98 15.36 6.27
N TRP A 88 -8.49 14.75 5.18
CA TRP A 88 -8.89 15.11 3.82
C TRP A 88 -10.35 14.75 3.50
N GLY A 89 -10.95 13.79 4.20
CA GLY A 89 -12.36 13.44 4.03
C GLY A 89 -13.29 14.63 4.26
N PRO A 90 -13.33 15.20 5.48
CA PRO A 90 -14.13 16.41 5.79
C PRO A 90 -13.79 17.63 4.92
N ILE A 91 -12.50 17.78 4.55
CA ILE A 91 -12.07 18.87 3.66
C ILE A 91 -12.64 18.68 2.25
N ALA A 92 -12.63 17.44 1.73
CA ALA A 92 -13.18 17.13 0.41
C ALA A 92 -14.71 17.28 0.38
N ASP A 93 -15.41 16.98 1.46
CA ASP A 93 -16.85 17.21 1.56
C ASP A 93 -17.20 18.70 1.49
N ARG A 94 -16.34 19.59 2.02
CA ARG A 94 -16.55 21.03 2.04
C ARG A 94 -16.07 21.76 0.79
N PHE A 95 -14.92 21.38 0.23
CA PHE A 95 -14.24 22.13 -0.86
C PHE A 95 -14.30 21.46 -2.23
N GLY A 96 -14.91 20.29 -2.31
CA GLY A 96 -15.00 19.48 -3.51
C GLY A 96 -13.93 18.38 -3.58
N ARG A 97 -14.32 17.23 -4.12
CA ARG A 97 -13.47 16.03 -4.14
C ARG A 97 -12.31 16.17 -5.12
N THR A 98 -12.57 16.76 -6.30
CA THR A 98 -11.55 16.94 -7.33
C THR A 98 -10.46 17.93 -6.91
N ARG A 99 -10.85 19.04 -6.28
CA ARG A 99 -9.89 20.05 -5.80
C ARG A 99 -9.00 19.50 -4.70
N VAL A 100 -9.60 18.79 -3.75
CA VAL A 100 -8.86 18.21 -2.63
C VAL A 100 -7.94 17.08 -3.11
N LEU A 101 -8.38 16.24 -4.06
CA LEU A 101 -7.54 15.24 -4.69
C LEU A 101 -6.31 15.88 -5.35
N ALA A 102 -6.50 16.92 -6.14
CA ALA A 102 -5.38 17.61 -6.77
C ALA A 102 -4.43 18.25 -5.74
N ALA A 103 -4.97 18.82 -4.65
CA ALA A 103 -4.15 19.37 -3.57
C ALA A 103 -3.32 18.30 -2.85
N THR A 104 -3.90 17.11 -2.61
CA THR A 104 -3.18 15.98 -1.97
C THR A 104 -2.04 15.49 -2.86
N ILE A 105 -2.31 15.29 -4.17
CA ILE A 105 -1.28 14.92 -5.16
C ILE A 105 -0.17 15.97 -5.21
N PHE A 106 -0.54 17.24 -5.25
CA PHE A 106 0.42 18.35 -5.29
C PHE A 106 1.32 18.33 -4.04
N ILE A 107 0.74 18.18 -2.84
CA ILE A 107 1.49 18.17 -1.58
C ILE A 107 2.50 17.02 -1.57
N PHE A 108 2.08 15.79 -1.80
CA PHE A 108 3.02 14.68 -1.71
C PHE A 108 4.12 14.77 -2.77
N ALA A 109 3.78 15.12 -4.01
CA ALA A 109 4.73 15.20 -5.10
C ALA A 109 5.77 16.31 -4.89
N ILE A 110 5.34 17.49 -4.44
CA ILE A 110 6.26 18.60 -4.13
C ILE A 110 7.20 18.23 -2.98
N PHE A 111 6.68 17.67 -1.88
CA PHE A 111 7.52 17.36 -0.72
C PHE A 111 8.42 16.15 -0.96
N THR A 112 8.03 15.21 -1.83
CA THR A 112 8.96 14.17 -2.31
C THR A 112 10.05 14.76 -3.20
N GLY A 113 9.72 15.66 -4.12
CA GLY A 113 10.72 16.37 -4.91
C GLY A 113 11.68 17.20 -4.05
N LEU A 114 11.16 17.94 -3.06
CA LEU A 114 11.95 18.72 -2.11
C LEU A 114 12.89 17.84 -1.26
N ALA A 115 12.59 16.56 -1.06
CA ALA A 115 13.49 15.64 -0.39
C ALA A 115 14.85 15.54 -1.09
N ALA A 116 14.95 15.83 -2.39
CA ALA A 116 16.20 15.93 -3.12
C ALA A 116 17.12 17.05 -2.61
N THR A 117 16.56 18.09 -2.00
CA THR A 117 17.31 19.25 -1.46
C THR A 117 17.76 19.06 -0.01
N ALA A 118 17.42 17.91 0.61
CA ALA A 118 17.73 17.65 2.01
C ALA A 118 19.24 17.73 2.28
N GLN A 119 19.61 18.48 3.33
CA GLN A 119 20.99 18.64 3.79
C GLN A 119 21.23 17.94 5.14
N SER A 120 20.17 17.48 5.79
CA SER A 120 20.21 16.78 7.06
C SER A 120 19.14 15.71 7.13
N VAL A 121 19.28 14.77 8.07
CA VAL A 121 18.24 13.78 8.38
C VAL A 121 16.94 14.47 8.83
N TRP A 122 17.04 15.58 9.55
CA TRP A 122 15.89 16.33 10.04
C TRP A 122 15.08 16.99 8.93
N SER A 123 15.73 17.61 7.94
CA SER A 123 15.04 18.16 6.78
C SER A 123 14.32 17.07 5.97
N LEU A 124 14.98 15.92 5.78
CA LEU A 124 14.35 14.76 5.13
C LEU A 124 13.14 14.24 5.92
N ALA A 125 13.23 14.23 7.27
CA ALA A 125 12.14 13.82 8.16
C ALA A 125 10.88 14.69 7.98
N ILE A 126 11.06 16.02 7.96
CA ILE A 126 9.95 16.97 7.75
C ILE A 126 9.31 16.76 6.38
N TYR A 127 10.12 16.65 5.34
CA TYR A 127 9.60 16.43 3.99
C TYR A 127 8.81 15.11 3.88
N ARG A 128 9.29 14.03 4.52
CA ARG A 128 8.61 12.72 4.52
C ARG A 128 7.31 12.74 5.31
N LEU A 129 7.25 13.43 6.45
CA LEU A 129 6.01 13.60 7.23
C LEU A 129 4.94 14.33 6.40
N ILE A 130 5.29 15.43 5.75
CA ILE A 130 4.33 16.23 4.98
C ILE A 130 3.91 15.48 3.71
N ALA A 131 4.84 14.81 3.01
CA ALA A 131 4.50 13.95 1.89
C ALA A 131 3.51 12.85 2.31
N GLY A 132 3.71 12.23 3.49
CA GLY A 132 2.77 11.26 4.04
C GLY A 132 1.36 11.83 4.25
N ILE A 133 1.22 13.07 4.74
CA ILE A 133 -0.09 13.72 4.89
C ILE A 133 -0.78 13.89 3.52
N GLY A 134 -0.02 14.16 2.46
CA GLY A 134 -0.55 14.28 1.09
C GLY A 134 -1.11 12.98 0.53
N ILE A 135 -0.42 11.86 0.76
CA ILE A 135 -0.64 10.60 0.02
C ILE A 135 -1.97 9.88 0.31
N GLY A 136 -2.62 10.13 1.42
CA GLY A 136 -3.73 9.29 1.90
C GLY A 136 -5.09 9.51 1.26
N GLY A 137 -5.27 10.57 0.46
CA GLY A 137 -6.58 10.88 -0.15
C GLY A 137 -6.95 9.99 -1.34
N GLU A 138 -5.96 9.51 -2.08
CA GLU A 138 -6.15 8.92 -3.39
C GLU A 138 -6.75 7.51 -3.35
N TRP A 139 -6.32 6.65 -2.44
CA TRP A 139 -6.85 5.28 -2.32
C TRP A 139 -8.36 5.23 -2.01
N ALA A 140 -8.80 6.10 -1.09
CA ALA A 140 -10.21 6.18 -0.74
C ALA A 140 -11.06 6.65 -1.92
N LEU A 141 -10.58 7.63 -2.70
CA LEU A 141 -11.28 8.19 -3.86
C LEU A 141 -11.30 7.20 -5.03
N ALA A 142 -10.19 6.56 -5.35
CA ALA A 142 -10.08 5.57 -6.41
C ALA A 142 -10.96 4.33 -6.11
N GLY A 143 -10.93 3.83 -4.87
CA GLY A 143 -11.77 2.72 -4.43
C GLY A 143 -13.26 3.04 -4.47
N THR A 144 -13.63 4.25 -4.04
CA THR A 144 -15.02 4.73 -4.08
C THR A 144 -15.50 4.86 -5.52
N TYR A 145 -14.67 5.39 -6.42
CA TYR A 145 -15.00 5.50 -7.83
C TYR A 145 -15.34 4.13 -8.44
N VAL A 146 -14.47 3.13 -8.26
CA VAL A 146 -14.72 1.77 -8.79
C VAL A 146 -15.97 1.15 -8.16
N ALA A 147 -16.17 1.35 -6.85
CA ALA A 147 -17.34 0.83 -6.15
C ALA A 147 -18.66 1.47 -6.62
N GLU A 148 -18.66 2.73 -7.01
CA GLU A 148 -19.87 3.47 -7.43
C GLU A 148 -20.12 3.40 -8.94
N ALA A 149 -19.05 3.35 -9.75
CA ALA A 149 -19.15 3.42 -11.21
C ALA A 149 -19.31 2.06 -11.87
N TRP A 150 -18.78 0.98 -11.29
CA TRP A 150 -18.80 -0.34 -11.91
C TRP A 150 -20.06 -1.13 -11.56
N PRO A 151 -20.61 -1.93 -12.54
CA PRO A 151 -21.71 -2.84 -12.30
C PRO A 151 -21.38 -3.84 -11.17
N GLU A 152 -22.40 -4.28 -10.44
CA GLU A 152 -22.23 -5.13 -9.25
C GLU A 152 -21.52 -6.45 -9.55
N ASP A 153 -21.82 -7.06 -10.71
CA ASP A 153 -21.22 -8.30 -11.19
C ASP A 153 -19.71 -8.17 -11.55
N ARG A 154 -19.17 -6.94 -11.68
CA ARG A 154 -17.77 -6.65 -12.00
C ARG A 154 -17.02 -5.90 -10.92
N ARG A 155 -17.72 -5.25 -9.99
CA ARG A 155 -17.14 -4.40 -8.94
C ARG A 155 -16.06 -5.10 -8.11
N LYS A 156 -16.30 -6.36 -7.75
CA LYS A 156 -15.35 -7.17 -6.95
C LYS A 156 -14.03 -7.38 -7.68
N MET A 157 -14.07 -7.65 -8.98
CA MET A 157 -12.86 -7.77 -9.81
C MET A 157 -12.20 -6.41 -10.01
N GLY A 158 -12.99 -5.34 -10.17
CA GLY A 158 -12.50 -3.98 -10.28
C GLY A 158 -11.66 -3.54 -9.09
N ALA A 159 -12.07 -3.88 -7.87
CA ALA A 159 -11.31 -3.59 -6.65
C ALA A 159 -9.92 -4.29 -6.63
N GLY A 160 -9.87 -5.56 -7.03
CA GLY A 160 -8.60 -6.30 -7.16
C GLY A 160 -7.70 -5.73 -8.26
N TYR A 161 -8.27 -5.39 -9.41
CA TYR A 161 -7.50 -4.78 -10.51
C TYR A 161 -6.98 -3.40 -10.15
N LEU A 162 -7.76 -2.57 -9.44
CA LEU A 162 -7.29 -1.27 -8.97
C LEU A 162 -6.05 -1.40 -8.09
N GLN A 163 -6.03 -2.39 -7.20
CA GLN A 163 -4.90 -2.59 -6.30
C GLN A 163 -3.59 -2.92 -7.03
N THR A 164 -3.65 -3.50 -8.23
CA THR A 164 -2.45 -3.74 -9.04
C THR A 164 -1.71 -2.46 -9.42
N GLY A 165 -2.42 -1.31 -9.51
CA GLY A 165 -1.84 -0.01 -9.79
C GLY A 165 -0.76 0.36 -8.80
N TYR A 166 -1.02 0.18 -7.50
CA TYR A 166 -0.05 0.51 -6.46
C TYR A 166 1.29 -0.24 -6.64
N TYR A 167 1.22 -1.51 -6.96
CA TYR A 167 2.42 -2.34 -7.17
C TYR A 167 3.05 -2.15 -8.56
N ALA A 168 2.27 -1.71 -9.55
CA ALA A 168 2.83 -1.19 -10.81
C ALA A 168 3.67 0.08 -10.54
N GLY A 169 3.28 0.89 -9.55
CA GLY A 169 4.08 2.00 -9.04
C GLY A 169 5.41 1.56 -8.44
N PHE A 170 5.45 0.48 -7.67
CA PHE A 170 6.70 -0.10 -7.16
C PHE A 170 7.61 -0.54 -8.30
N PHE A 171 7.03 -1.21 -9.31
CA PHE A 171 7.77 -1.60 -10.51
C PHE A 171 8.33 -0.38 -11.25
N LEU A 172 7.54 0.69 -11.39
CA LEU A 172 7.98 1.95 -11.99
C LEU A 172 9.11 2.60 -11.19
N ALA A 173 8.99 2.64 -9.85
CA ALA A 173 10.06 3.13 -8.97
C ALA A 173 11.34 2.30 -9.13
N ALA A 174 11.23 0.98 -9.26
CA ALA A 174 12.37 0.09 -9.50
C ALA A 174 13.04 0.37 -10.85
N ALA A 175 12.26 0.56 -11.93
CA ALA A 175 12.76 0.91 -13.24
C ALA A 175 13.48 2.26 -13.26
N LEU A 176 12.91 3.26 -12.57
CA LEU A 176 13.54 4.57 -12.39
C LEU A 176 14.83 4.47 -11.56
N ASN A 177 14.84 3.67 -10.51
CA ASN A 177 16.04 3.50 -9.70
C ASN A 177 17.16 2.76 -10.47
N TYR A 178 16.81 1.81 -11.32
CA TYR A 178 17.76 1.12 -12.20
C TYR A 178 18.42 2.08 -13.20
N THR A 179 17.63 2.99 -13.77
CA THR A 179 18.08 3.91 -14.83
C THR A 179 18.60 5.23 -14.28
N VAL A 180 17.88 5.86 -13.35
CA VAL A 180 18.20 7.18 -12.80
C VAL A 180 18.95 7.05 -11.47
N GLY A 181 18.39 6.32 -10.50
CA GLY A 181 18.96 6.24 -9.15
C GLY A 181 20.36 5.63 -9.12
N ALA A 182 20.63 4.59 -9.91
CA ALA A 182 21.92 3.93 -9.98
C ALA A 182 23.03 4.81 -10.59
N HIS A 183 22.69 5.73 -11.50
CA HIS A 183 23.65 6.57 -12.21
C HIS A 183 23.75 7.99 -11.66
N PHE A 184 22.63 8.58 -11.25
CA PHE A 184 22.55 9.98 -10.81
C PHE A 184 22.33 10.11 -9.29
N GLY A 185 22.16 8.99 -8.59
CA GLY A 185 22.05 8.92 -7.15
C GLY A 185 20.64 9.26 -6.59
N TRP A 186 20.54 9.25 -5.26
CA TRP A 186 19.30 9.33 -4.53
C TRP A 186 18.55 10.67 -4.69
N ARG A 187 19.27 11.79 -4.91
CA ARG A 187 18.64 13.09 -5.15
C ARG A 187 17.86 13.13 -6.45
N ALA A 188 18.47 12.62 -7.53
CA ALA A 188 17.80 12.53 -8.82
C ALA A 188 16.56 11.64 -8.74
N MET A 189 16.63 10.58 -7.94
CA MET A 189 15.51 9.68 -7.73
C MET A 189 14.32 10.38 -7.02
N PHE A 190 14.59 11.20 -5.98
CA PHE A 190 13.55 12.01 -5.35
C PHE A 190 12.95 13.07 -6.30
N LEU A 191 13.74 13.64 -7.21
CA LEU A 191 13.22 14.56 -8.22
C LEU A 191 12.21 13.88 -9.16
N THR A 192 12.37 12.59 -9.48
CA THR A 192 11.37 11.85 -10.26
C THR A 192 10.05 11.72 -9.50
N GLY A 193 10.07 11.72 -8.17
CA GLY A 193 8.87 11.76 -7.31
C GLY A 193 8.06 13.05 -7.39
N ALA A 194 8.60 14.11 -8.03
CA ALA A 194 7.84 15.33 -8.32
C ALA A 194 6.97 15.22 -9.59
N LEU A 195 7.15 14.20 -10.43
CA LEU A 195 6.40 14.03 -11.69
C LEU A 195 4.86 14.05 -11.50
N PRO A 196 4.28 13.50 -10.41
CA PRO A 196 2.83 13.56 -10.17
C PRO A 196 2.27 14.99 -10.06
N VAL A 197 3.09 16.05 -9.86
CA VAL A 197 2.64 17.44 -9.91
C VAL A 197 1.96 17.75 -11.26
N VAL A 198 2.49 17.21 -12.35
CA VAL A 198 1.87 17.38 -13.69
C VAL A 198 0.47 16.78 -13.71
N VAL A 199 0.30 15.62 -13.09
CA VAL A 199 -1.01 14.95 -12.99
C VAL A 199 -1.97 15.79 -12.14
N SER A 200 -1.51 16.34 -11.00
CA SER A 200 -2.31 17.26 -10.18
C SER A 200 -2.84 18.44 -11.00
N ILE A 201 -1.99 19.08 -11.79
CA ILE A 201 -2.38 20.19 -12.66
C ILE A 201 -3.40 19.73 -13.72
N LEU A 202 -3.17 18.57 -14.35
CA LEU A 202 -4.10 18.01 -15.34
C LEU A 202 -5.46 17.67 -14.73
N VAL A 203 -5.49 17.16 -13.50
CA VAL A 203 -6.73 16.90 -12.76
C VAL A 203 -7.50 18.19 -12.55
N LEU A 204 -6.85 19.25 -12.06
CA LEU A 204 -7.48 20.56 -11.86
C LEU A 204 -8.05 21.17 -13.15
N LEU A 205 -7.35 20.97 -14.28
CA LEU A 205 -7.74 21.58 -15.56
C LEU A 205 -8.82 20.79 -16.31
N ARG A 206 -8.89 19.47 -16.14
CA ARG A 206 -9.71 18.59 -16.99
C ARG A 206 -10.79 17.79 -16.25
N VAL A 207 -10.65 17.56 -14.96
CA VAL A 207 -11.61 16.76 -14.18
C VAL A 207 -12.64 17.70 -13.55
N LYS A 208 -13.89 17.53 -13.96
CA LYS A 208 -15.03 18.23 -13.34
C LYS A 208 -15.39 17.56 -12.01
N GLU A 209 -15.96 18.36 -11.12
CA GLU A 209 -16.51 17.85 -9.87
C GLU A 209 -17.65 16.85 -10.14
N THR A 210 -17.92 15.95 -9.20
CA THR A 210 -18.94 14.91 -9.40
C THR A 210 -20.34 15.50 -9.28
N ASP A 211 -21.25 15.13 -10.20
CA ASP A 211 -22.67 15.56 -10.18
C ASP A 211 -23.35 15.26 -8.83
N LYS A 212 -22.92 14.18 -8.15
CA LYS A 212 -23.44 13.83 -6.83
C LYS A 212 -23.04 14.85 -5.76
N TRP A 213 -21.80 15.35 -5.81
CA TRP A 213 -21.33 16.37 -4.87
C TRP A 213 -22.05 17.71 -5.14
N GLU A 214 -22.17 18.14 -6.41
CA GLU A 214 -22.88 19.37 -6.79
C GLU A 214 -24.36 19.35 -6.38
N ARG A 215 -25.00 18.18 -6.46
CA ARG A 215 -26.38 18.01 -6.01
C ARG A 215 -26.49 18.02 -4.49
N ALA A 216 -25.56 17.40 -3.77
CA ALA A 216 -25.51 17.37 -2.31
C ALA A 216 -25.25 18.77 -1.74
N GLU A 217 -24.38 19.56 -2.37
CA GLU A 217 -24.13 20.96 -2.02
C GLU A 217 -25.39 21.82 -2.19
N LYS A 218 -26.14 21.63 -3.28
CA LYS A 218 -27.40 22.35 -3.56
C LYS A 218 -28.56 21.96 -2.63
N THR A 219 -28.57 20.72 -2.15
CA THR A 219 -29.65 20.21 -1.29
C THR A 219 -29.41 20.41 0.20
N ALA A 220 -28.22 20.85 0.62
CA ALA A 220 -27.79 21.21 1.99
C ALA A 220 -28.55 20.56 3.16
N VAL A 221 -29.05 19.35 2.99
CA VAL A 221 -29.56 18.55 4.08
C VAL A 221 -28.36 17.85 4.70
N VAL A 222 -27.64 18.60 5.52
CA VAL A 222 -26.66 18.05 6.45
C VAL A 222 -27.45 17.22 7.46
N GLN A 223 -27.64 15.94 7.14
CA GLN A 223 -27.96 14.98 8.19
C GLN A 223 -26.80 15.03 9.15
N HIS A 224 -27.04 15.50 10.38
CA HIS A 224 -26.08 15.50 11.50
C HIS A 224 -25.75 14.07 11.94
N THR A 225 -25.29 13.24 11.03
CA THR A 225 -24.76 11.92 11.34
C THR A 225 -23.34 12.12 11.89
N LYS A 226 -23.03 11.42 12.98
CA LYS A 226 -21.67 11.34 13.52
C LYS A 226 -21.10 9.96 13.16
N PRO A 227 -20.67 9.73 11.87
CA PRO A 227 -20.30 8.39 11.37
C PRO A 227 -19.16 7.79 12.19
N LEU A 228 -18.23 8.63 12.67
CA LEU A 228 -17.12 8.18 13.52
C LEU A 228 -17.61 7.59 14.85
N ARG A 229 -18.63 8.17 15.48
CA ARG A 229 -19.22 7.60 16.69
C ARG A 229 -20.01 6.32 16.39
N GLU A 230 -20.60 6.26 15.22
CA GLU A 230 -21.44 5.14 14.80
C GLU A 230 -20.63 3.86 14.53
N ILE A 231 -19.44 3.95 13.96
CA ILE A 231 -18.57 2.77 13.73
C ILE A 231 -18.10 2.14 15.06
N PHE A 232 -18.21 2.84 16.17
CA PHE A 232 -17.96 2.34 17.54
C PHE A 232 -19.24 1.99 18.31
N SER A 233 -20.41 2.04 17.67
CA SER A 233 -21.65 1.56 18.27
C SER A 233 -21.61 0.04 18.49
N ALA A 234 -22.48 -0.47 19.37
CA ALA A 234 -22.59 -1.91 19.63
C ALA A 234 -22.79 -2.75 18.35
N ARG A 235 -23.40 -2.16 17.32
CA ARG A 235 -23.65 -2.79 16.02
C ARG A 235 -22.37 -3.02 15.22
N TYR A 236 -21.43 -2.07 15.22
CA TYR A 236 -20.26 -2.06 14.34
C TYR A 236 -18.91 -2.20 15.04
N ALA A 237 -18.82 -1.92 16.34
CA ALA A 237 -17.55 -1.83 17.07
C ALA A 237 -16.67 -3.10 16.87
N ARG A 238 -17.27 -4.29 17.04
CA ARG A 238 -16.54 -5.55 16.85
C ARG A 238 -15.99 -5.68 15.42
N ARG A 239 -16.80 -5.36 14.40
CA ARG A 239 -16.38 -5.43 12.99
C ARG A 239 -15.27 -4.43 12.70
N THR A 240 -15.41 -3.21 13.20
CA THR A 240 -14.42 -2.13 13.05
C THR A 240 -13.08 -2.50 13.68
N LEU A 241 -13.09 -2.99 14.92
CA LEU A 241 -11.86 -3.35 15.62
C LEU A 241 -11.16 -4.56 14.98
N VAL A 242 -11.91 -5.59 14.60
CA VAL A 242 -11.35 -6.77 13.91
C VAL A 242 -10.79 -6.40 12.54
N ALA A 243 -11.51 -5.59 11.76
CA ALA A 243 -11.04 -5.14 10.46
C ALA A 243 -9.79 -4.25 10.59
N ALA A 244 -9.75 -3.34 11.56
CA ALA A 244 -8.59 -2.51 11.86
C ALA A 244 -7.38 -3.37 12.27
N ALA A 245 -7.58 -4.38 13.12
CA ALA A 245 -6.51 -5.29 13.54
C ALA A 245 -5.94 -6.09 12.35
N LEU A 246 -6.79 -6.67 11.50
CA LEU A 246 -6.36 -7.41 10.31
C LEU A 246 -5.63 -6.52 9.29
N LEU A 247 -6.12 -5.29 9.08
CA LEU A 247 -5.43 -4.29 8.24
C LEU A 247 -4.09 -3.89 8.85
N THR A 248 -4.01 -3.73 10.16
CA THR A 248 -2.74 -3.46 10.87
C THR A 248 -1.71 -4.55 10.60
N VAL A 249 -2.11 -5.83 10.67
CA VAL A 249 -1.23 -6.97 10.32
C VAL A 249 -0.72 -6.84 8.88
N ALA A 250 -1.60 -6.57 7.92
CA ALA A 250 -1.22 -6.40 6.52
C ALA A 250 -0.27 -5.21 6.31
N ILE A 251 -0.53 -4.06 6.97
CA ILE A 251 0.31 -2.86 6.90
C ILE A 251 1.70 -3.12 7.47
N ILE A 252 1.80 -3.75 8.64
CA ILE A 252 3.08 -4.09 9.24
C ILE A 252 3.87 -5.00 8.32
N GLY A 253 3.25 -6.06 7.80
CA GLY A 253 3.93 -7.02 6.95
C GLY A 253 4.41 -6.45 5.63
N LEU A 254 3.58 -5.63 4.96
CA LEU A 254 3.98 -4.96 3.72
C LEU A 254 5.19 -4.07 3.96
N TRP A 255 5.10 -3.17 4.94
CA TRP A 255 6.10 -2.14 5.10
C TRP A 255 7.35 -2.60 5.82
N ALA A 256 7.26 -3.55 6.75
CA ALA A 256 8.45 -4.16 7.35
C ALA A 256 9.29 -4.92 6.31
N GLY A 257 8.65 -5.68 5.42
CA GLY A 257 9.34 -6.36 4.32
C GLY A 257 9.84 -5.40 3.24
N ALA A 258 8.95 -4.55 2.71
CA ALA A 258 9.23 -3.73 1.54
C ALA A 258 10.28 -2.62 1.79
N VAL A 259 10.33 -2.01 2.99
CA VAL A 259 11.30 -0.96 3.30
C VAL A 259 12.71 -1.51 3.43
N TYR A 260 12.87 -2.70 3.99
CA TYR A 260 14.20 -3.29 4.22
C TYR A 260 14.67 -4.18 3.08
N GLU A 261 13.78 -4.60 2.16
CA GLU A 261 14.14 -5.44 1.02
C GLU A 261 15.27 -4.85 0.17
N PRO A 262 15.21 -3.59 -0.32
CA PRO A 262 16.29 -3.05 -1.15
C PRO A 262 17.62 -2.96 -0.38
N ALA A 263 17.57 -2.59 0.90
CA ALA A 263 18.76 -2.52 1.74
C ALA A 263 19.38 -3.90 1.98
N ALA A 264 18.57 -4.93 2.17
CA ALA A 264 19.01 -6.31 2.32
C ALA A 264 19.67 -6.83 1.03
N VAL A 265 19.08 -6.55 -0.14
CA VAL A 265 19.65 -6.95 -1.44
C VAL A 265 20.98 -6.23 -1.69
N ILE A 266 21.06 -4.92 -1.43
CA ILE A 266 22.31 -4.17 -1.56
C ILE A 266 23.39 -4.76 -0.65
N GLN A 267 23.05 -5.07 0.61
CA GLN A 267 23.99 -5.67 1.55
C GLN A 267 24.51 -7.04 1.06
N LEU A 268 23.62 -7.90 0.56
CA LEU A 268 23.98 -9.22 0.02
C LEU A 268 24.82 -9.09 -1.26
N ALA A 269 24.49 -8.16 -2.14
CA ALA A 269 25.22 -7.91 -3.39
C ALA A 269 26.64 -7.39 -3.12
N LEU A 270 26.80 -6.44 -2.19
CA LEU A 270 28.11 -5.95 -1.76
C LEU A 270 28.94 -7.05 -1.09
N LYS A 271 28.30 -7.90 -0.27
CA LYS A 271 28.98 -9.09 0.33
C LYS A 271 29.43 -10.09 -0.73
N ALA A 272 28.69 -10.20 -1.85
CA ALA A 272 29.07 -11.02 -3.01
C ALA A 272 30.16 -10.37 -3.88
N GLY A 273 30.71 -9.21 -3.51
CA GLY A 273 31.79 -8.50 -4.24
C GLY A 273 31.32 -7.62 -5.41
N MET A 274 30.02 -7.34 -5.53
CA MET A 274 29.51 -6.46 -6.59
C MET A 274 29.90 -5.00 -6.35
N ALA A 275 30.11 -4.25 -7.43
CA ALA A 275 30.29 -2.80 -7.36
C ALA A 275 29.00 -2.14 -6.86
N LYS A 276 29.11 -0.96 -6.22
CA LYS A 276 27.97 -0.24 -5.62
C LYS A 276 26.83 0.01 -6.63
N VAL A 277 27.16 0.38 -7.87
CA VAL A 277 26.17 0.63 -8.93
C VAL A 277 25.43 -0.65 -9.29
N ASP A 278 26.15 -1.77 -9.41
CA ASP A 278 25.54 -3.06 -9.73
C ASP A 278 24.68 -3.59 -8.57
N ALA A 279 25.08 -3.34 -7.33
CA ALA A 279 24.28 -3.67 -6.14
C ALA A 279 22.95 -2.90 -6.14
N VAL A 280 22.95 -1.61 -6.50
CA VAL A 280 21.72 -0.79 -6.62
C VAL A 280 20.85 -1.30 -7.77
N LYS A 281 21.43 -1.64 -8.91
CA LYS A 281 20.69 -2.24 -10.03
C LYS A 281 20.07 -3.59 -9.65
N THR A 282 20.82 -4.42 -8.91
CA THR A 282 20.32 -5.71 -8.42
C THR A 282 19.13 -5.53 -7.45
N ALA A 283 19.18 -4.54 -6.56
CA ALA A 283 18.04 -4.20 -5.71
C ALA A 283 16.82 -3.77 -6.52
N SER A 284 17.01 -3.00 -7.60
CA SER A 284 15.92 -2.62 -8.50
C SER A 284 15.28 -3.82 -9.19
N ILE A 285 16.09 -4.78 -9.65
CA ILE A 285 15.61 -6.03 -10.24
C ILE A 285 14.83 -6.86 -9.20
N ALA A 286 15.35 -6.95 -7.99
CA ALA A 286 14.72 -7.67 -6.89
C ALA A 286 13.34 -7.07 -6.56
N THR A 287 13.25 -5.75 -6.45
CA THR A 287 12.00 -5.02 -6.27
C THR A 287 11.03 -5.23 -7.45
N ALA A 288 11.52 -5.27 -8.69
CA ALA A 288 10.67 -5.58 -9.85
C ALA A 288 10.10 -7.01 -9.76
N ILE A 289 10.89 -7.99 -9.34
CA ILE A 289 10.48 -9.38 -9.13
C ILE A 289 9.40 -9.45 -8.03
N LEU A 290 9.62 -8.77 -6.90
CA LEU A 290 8.63 -8.66 -5.83
C LEU A 290 7.33 -8.04 -6.33
N SER A 291 7.40 -6.95 -7.10
CA SER A 291 6.24 -6.25 -7.65
C SER A 291 5.43 -7.12 -8.61
N ILE A 292 6.09 -7.87 -9.50
CA ILE A 292 5.43 -8.83 -10.39
C ILE A 292 4.70 -9.90 -9.57
N GLY A 293 5.35 -10.46 -8.56
CA GLY A 293 4.71 -11.39 -7.63
C GLY A 293 3.45 -10.80 -7.01
N THR A 294 3.54 -9.55 -6.53
CA THR A 294 2.41 -8.88 -5.84
C THR A 294 1.26 -8.58 -6.80
N ILE A 295 1.54 -8.16 -8.02
CA ILE A 295 0.52 -7.95 -9.06
C ILE A 295 -0.22 -9.27 -9.34
N LEU A 296 0.52 -10.37 -9.52
CA LEU A 296 -0.09 -11.69 -9.73
C LEU A 296 -0.91 -12.13 -8.51
N GLY A 297 -0.44 -11.88 -7.30
CA GLY A 297 -1.18 -12.11 -6.06
C GLY A 297 -2.49 -11.34 -6.01
N CYS A 298 -2.48 -10.05 -6.37
CA CYS A 298 -3.69 -9.22 -6.44
C CYS A 298 -4.69 -9.73 -7.50
N LEU A 299 -4.22 -10.23 -8.63
CA LEU A 299 -5.07 -10.79 -9.69
C LEU A 299 -5.68 -12.15 -9.30
N ALA A 300 -4.91 -12.98 -8.58
CA ALA A 300 -5.36 -14.30 -8.12
C ALA A 300 -6.36 -14.21 -6.95
N LEU A 301 -6.31 -13.15 -6.16
CA LEU A 301 -7.05 -13.03 -4.91
C LEU A 301 -8.59 -12.96 -5.10
N PRO A 302 -9.18 -12.11 -5.98
CA PRO A 302 -10.62 -12.03 -6.13
C PRO A 302 -11.27 -13.37 -6.53
N PRO A 303 -10.81 -14.12 -7.56
CA PRO A 303 -11.39 -15.41 -7.90
C PRO A 303 -11.22 -16.44 -6.77
N MET A 304 -10.13 -16.38 -6.02
CA MET A 304 -9.91 -17.23 -4.86
C MET A 304 -10.91 -16.90 -3.73
N ALA A 305 -11.12 -15.61 -3.44
CA ALA A 305 -12.08 -15.16 -2.45
C ALA A 305 -13.53 -15.54 -2.78
N GLU A 306 -13.89 -15.55 -4.07
CA GLU A 306 -15.19 -16.03 -4.51
C GLU A 306 -15.31 -17.56 -4.39
N LYS A 307 -14.24 -18.31 -4.59
CA LYS A 307 -14.24 -19.77 -4.55
C LYS A 307 -14.26 -20.33 -3.13
N ILE A 308 -13.38 -19.85 -2.24
CA ILE A 308 -13.16 -20.43 -0.90
C ILE A 308 -13.61 -19.52 0.26
N GLY A 309 -14.05 -18.28 -0.02
CA GLY A 309 -14.48 -17.29 0.97
C GLY A 309 -13.37 -16.33 1.38
N ARG A 310 -13.77 -15.21 2.02
CA ARG A 310 -12.85 -14.12 2.36
C ARG A 310 -11.88 -14.51 3.46
N ARG A 311 -12.40 -15.15 4.51
CA ARG A 311 -11.61 -15.60 5.67
C ARG A 311 -10.53 -16.61 5.27
N LYS A 312 -10.89 -17.65 4.51
CA LYS A 312 -9.93 -18.68 4.08
C LYS A 312 -8.87 -18.09 3.12
N THR A 313 -9.27 -17.20 2.23
CA THR A 313 -8.34 -16.52 1.33
C THR A 313 -7.34 -15.68 2.11
N LEU A 314 -7.78 -14.87 3.08
CA LEU A 314 -6.87 -14.09 3.92
C LEU A 314 -5.93 -14.99 4.73
N ALA A 315 -6.44 -16.11 5.25
CA ALA A 315 -5.61 -17.07 6.00
C ALA A 315 -4.49 -17.66 5.14
N VAL A 316 -4.77 -18.04 3.89
CA VAL A 316 -3.74 -18.53 2.94
C VAL A 316 -2.70 -17.46 2.67
N TYR A 317 -3.12 -16.21 2.42
CA TYR A 317 -2.19 -15.12 2.18
C TYR A 317 -1.36 -14.77 3.41
N PHE A 318 -1.96 -14.73 4.59
CA PHE A 318 -1.22 -14.46 5.83
C PHE A 318 -0.25 -15.59 6.19
N LEU A 319 -0.63 -16.84 5.99
CA LEU A 319 0.29 -17.96 6.16
C LEU A 319 1.47 -17.88 5.18
N GLY A 320 1.17 -17.59 3.90
CA GLY A 320 2.20 -17.39 2.88
C GLY A 320 3.14 -16.24 3.21
N MET A 321 2.63 -15.11 3.74
CA MET A 321 3.46 -14.01 4.22
C MET A 321 4.35 -14.42 5.39
N ALA A 322 3.78 -15.09 6.41
CA ALA A 322 4.55 -15.54 7.56
C ALA A 322 5.72 -16.43 7.15
N VAL A 323 5.44 -17.43 6.30
CA VAL A 323 6.46 -18.37 5.81
C VAL A 323 7.49 -17.67 4.92
N SER A 324 7.05 -16.88 3.96
CA SER A 324 7.98 -16.23 3.02
C SER A 324 8.88 -15.20 3.71
N ILE A 325 8.38 -14.42 4.67
CA ILE A 325 9.20 -13.50 5.46
C ILE A 325 10.22 -14.28 6.30
N ALA A 326 9.77 -15.30 7.02
CA ALA A 326 10.65 -16.11 7.88
C ALA A 326 11.76 -16.81 7.06
N VAL A 327 11.42 -17.37 5.91
CA VAL A 327 12.39 -18.05 5.04
C VAL A 327 13.33 -17.06 4.35
N SER A 328 12.82 -15.94 3.82
CA SER A 328 13.68 -14.96 3.13
C SER A 328 14.64 -14.28 4.08
N PHE A 329 14.15 -13.69 5.16
CA PHE A 329 14.96 -12.88 6.07
C PHE A 329 15.58 -13.69 7.21
N GLY A 330 14.95 -14.79 7.65
CA GLY A 330 15.45 -15.62 8.74
C GLY A 330 16.44 -16.70 8.30
N TRP A 331 16.38 -17.13 7.04
CA TRP A 331 17.23 -18.20 6.52
C TRP A 331 18.05 -17.77 5.30
N ALA A 332 17.41 -17.41 4.16
CA ALA A 332 18.12 -17.15 2.92
C ALA A 332 19.11 -15.98 3.02
N PHE A 333 18.78 -14.95 3.81
CA PHE A 333 19.63 -13.78 4.06
C PHE A 333 20.98 -14.15 4.71
N TYR A 334 21.04 -15.25 5.46
CA TYR A 334 22.26 -15.71 6.17
C TYR A 334 23.06 -16.77 5.42
N LEU A 335 22.59 -17.24 4.26
CA LEU A 335 23.35 -18.18 3.45
C LEU A 335 24.65 -17.55 2.91
N PRO A 336 25.75 -18.31 2.77
CA PRO A 336 27.00 -17.80 2.16
C PRO A 336 26.78 -17.17 0.78
N ASN A 337 25.95 -17.80 -0.08
CA ASN A 337 25.56 -17.32 -1.40
C ASN A 337 24.06 -16.94 -1.42
N GLY A 338 23.62 -16.18 -0.41
CA GLY A 338 22.21 -15.92 -0.15
C GLY A 338 21.51 -14.98 -1.15
N LEU A 339 22.25 -14.24 -1.98
CA LEU A 339 21.68 -13.23 -2.88
C LEU A 339 20.63 -13.82 -3.84
N VAL A 340 20.99 -14.87 -4.58
CA VAL A 340 20.08 -15.48 -5.57
C VAL A 340 18.86 -16.13 -4.93
N PRO A 341 18.97 -17.01 -3.91
CA PRO A 341 17.81 -17.57 -3.26
C PRO A 341 16.94 -16.51 -2.56
N PHE A 342 17.55 -15.46 -1.98
CA PHE A 342 16.80 -14.33 -1.41
C PHE A 342 15.92 -13.64 -2.46
N ILE A 343 16.50 -13.28 -3.62
CA ILE A 343 15.76 -12.63 -4.71
C ILE A 343 14.65 -13.54 -5.26
N ALA A 344 14.90 -14.85 -5.41
CA ALA A 344 13.87 -15.78 -5.86
C ALA A 344 12.69 -15.86 -4.88
N LEU A 345 12.96 -15.84 -3.57
CA LEU A 345 11.92 -15.84 -2.54
C LEU A 345 11.12 -14.54 -2.50
N LEU A 346 11.66 -13.41 -2.98
CA LEU A 346 10.91 -12.16 -3.06
C LEU A 346 9.72 -12.24 -4.01
N PHE A 347 9.76 -13.09 -5.04
CA PHE A 347 8.59 -13.33 -5.88
C PHE A 347 7.44 -13.95 -5.07
N VAL A 348 7.74 -14.95 -4.23
CA VAL A 348 6.75 -15.62 -3.38
C VAL A 348 6.24 -14.66 -2.30
N LEU A 349 7.14 -13.92 -1.67
CA LEU A 349 6.79 -12.90 -0.70
C LEU A 349 5.88 -11.83 -1.32
N GLY A 350 6.22 -11.37 -2.52
CA GLY A 350 5.39 -10.45 -3.28
C GLY A 350 4.01 -11.04 -3.55
N PHE A 351 3.90 -12.27 -4.04
CA PHE A 351 2.62 -12.91 -4.33
C PHE A 351 1.67 -12.86 -3.14
N PHE A 352 2.12 -13.26 -1.97
CA PHE A 352 1.31 -13.18 -0.75
C PHE A 352 1.17 -11.74 -0.21
N GLY A 353 2.06 -10.83 -0.58
CA GLY A 353 1.94 -9.38 -0.34
C GLY A 353 0.71 -8.74 -1.01
N GLY A 354 0.14 -9.40 -2.03
CA GLY A 354 -1.13 -9.00 -2.66
C GLY A 354 -2.36 -9.04 -1.75
N ASN A 355 -2.22 -9.46 -0.48
CA ASN A 355 -3.33 -9.55 0.50
C ASN A 355 -4.13 -8.25 0.68
N PHE A 356 -3.55 -7.09 0.42
CA PHE A 356 -4.22 -5.79 0.46
C PHE A 356 -5.44 -5.71 -0.46
N ALA A 357 -5.42 -6.40 -1.61
CA ALA A 357 -6.53 -6.43 -2.53
C ALA A 357 -7.80 -7.01 -1.90
N LEU A 358 -7.67 -7.89 -0.88
CA LEU A 358 -8.82 -8.42 -0.18
C LEU A 358 -9.58 -7.36 0.62
N PHE A 359 -8.86 -6.44 1.25
CA PHE A 359 -9.49 -5.40 2.06
C PHE A 359 -10.30 -4.42 1.21
N SER A 360 -9.85 -4.11 -0.02
CA SER A 360 -10.61 -3.30 -0.97
C SER A 360 -11.92 -3.96 -1.38
N LEU A 361 -11.99 -5.31 -1.35
CA LEU A 361 -13.17 -6.09 -1.64
C LEU A 361 -14.03 -6.33 -0.39
N TRP A 362 -13.41 -6.75 0.71
CA TRP A 362 -14.09 -7.29 1.89
C TRP A 362 -14.59 -6.22 2.88
N LEU A 363 -13.85 -5.10 3.04
CA LEU A 363 -14.29 -4.03 3.93
C LEU A 363 -15.63 -3.40 3.50
N PRO A 364 -15.84 -3.07 2.21
CA PRO A 364 -17.15 -2.56 1.76
C PRO A 364 -18.32 -3.51 2.03
N GLU A 365 -18.07 -4.83 2.05
CA GLU A 365 -19.09 -5.85 2.33
C GLU A 365 -19.51 -5.93 3.81
N GLN A 366 -18.75 -5.30 4.73
CA GLN A 366 -19.01 -5.38 6.17
C GLN A 366 -19.81 -4.19 6.73
N PHE A 367 -19.87 -3.07 5.98
CA PHE A 367 -20.42 -1.82 6.47
C PHE A 367 -21.50 -1.25 5.54
N GLU A 368 -22.57 -0.73 6.12
CA GLU A 368 -23.60 0.00 5.37
C GLU A 368 -23.02 1.24 4.69
N THR A 369 -23.62 1.62 3.55
CA THR A 369 -23.14 2.73 2.70
C THR A 369 -22.85 4.01 3.47
N ARG A 370 -23.69 4.35 4.48
CA ARG A 370 -23.57 5.59 5.26
C ARG A 370 -22.35 5.66 6.17
N VAL A 371 -21.78 4.52 6.60
CA VAL A 371 -20.61 4.46 7.50
C VAL A 371 -19.39 3.82 6.82
N ARG A 372 -19.54 3.29 5.62
CA ARG A 372 -18.52 2.52 4.90
C ARG A 372 -17.22 3.28 4.71
N ALA A 373 -17.30 4.51 4.18
CA ALA A 373 -16.12 5.34 3.93
C ALA A 373 -15.37 5.68 5.23
N THR A 374 -16.12 6.03 6.28
CA THR A 374 -15.55 6.33 7.61
C THR A 374 -14.90 5.11 8.25
N ALA A 375 -15.55 3.93 8.18
CA ALA A 375 -14.99 2.69 8.69
C ALA A 375 -13.70 2.31 7.96
N PHE A 376 -13.69 2.43 6.63
CA PHE A 376 -12.51 2.16 5.80
C PHE A 376 -11.36 3.11 6.16
N ALA A 377 -11.62 4.41 6.21
CA ALA A 377 -10.63 5.43 6.57
C ALA A 377 -10.07 5.21 7.99
N PHE A 378 -10.94 4.92 8.96
CA PHE A 378 -10.51 4.63 10.33
C PHE A 378 -9.62 3.39 10.39
N CYS A 379 -10.05 2.26 9.82
CA CYS A 379 -9.30 1.00 9.88
C CYS A 379 -7.91 1.14 9.26
N THR A 380 -7.80 1.85 8.14
CA THR A 380 -6.52 2.08 7.47
C THR A 380 -5.62 3.04 8.23
N SER A 381 -6.17 4.12 8.80
CA SER A 381 -5.40 5.09 9.58
C SER A 381 -4.90 4.50 10.90
N ALA A 382 -5.76 3.78 11.63
CA ALA A 382 -5.37 3.09 12.86
C ALA A 382 -4.20 2.13 12.63
N GLY A 383 -4.27 1.34 11.56
CA GLY A 383 -3.20 0.42 11.18
C GLY A 383 -1.88 1.11 10.87
N ARG A 384 -1.91 2.32 10.29
CA ARG A 384 -0.70 3.09 10.00
C ARG A 384 -0.02 3.65 11.23
N PHE A 385 -0.78 4.13 12.20
CA PHE A 385 -0.20 4.58 13.48
C PHE A 385 0.47 3.43 14.23
N ILE A 386 -0.18 2.27 14.31
CA ILE A 386 0.42 1.08 14.93
C ILE A 386 1.62 0.61 14.12
N GLY A 387 1.52 0.58 12.78
CA GLY A 387 2.61 0.24 11.87
C GLY A 387 3.82 1.17 12.02
N ALA A 388 3.60 2.47 12.26
CA ALA A 388 4.67 3.42 12.57
C ALA A 388 5.43 3.03 13.85
N GLY A 389 4.71 2.69 14.92
CA GLY A 389 5.29 2.23 16.18
C GLY A 389 6.12 0.94 16.00
N VAL A 390 5.59 -0.02 15.24
CA VAL A 390 6.31 -1.28 14.94
C VAL A 390 7.56 -1.02 14.10
N ASN A 391 7.49 -0.14 13.09
CA ASN A 391 8.68 0.22 12.30
C ASN A 391 9.75 0.90 13.14
N PHE A 392 9.36 1.78 14.06
CA PHE A 392 10.32 2.37 15.02
C PHE A 392 10.99 1.28 15.88
N ALA A 393 10.21 0.36 16.46
CA ALA A 393 10.75 -0.75 17.25
C ALA A 393 11.67 -1.65 16.41
N LEU A 394 11.31 -1.92 15.15
CA LEU A 394 12.12 -2.69 14.21
C LEU A 394 13.49 -2.03 13.97
N GLY A 395 13.54 -0.71 13.77
CA GLY A 395 14.79 0.03 13.63
C GLY A 395 15.68 -0.03 14.87
N ALA A 396 15.08 0.07 16.05
CA ALA A 396 15.80 -0.11 17.32
C ALA A 396 16.38 -1.53 17.46
N MET A 397 15.64 -2.55 17.03
CA MET A 397 16.12 -3.94 16.99
C MET A 397 17.27 -4.12 16.00
N VAL A 398 17.18 -3.53 14.79
CA VAL A 398 18.27 -3.56 13.80
C VAL A 398 19.54 -2.93 14.38
N LEU A 399 19.42 -1.79 15.06
CA LEU A 399 20.55 -1.14 15.73
C LEU A 399 21.18 -2.04 16.80
N HIS A 400 20.36 -2.64 17.67
CA HIS A 400 20.83 -3.47 18.78
C HIS A 400 21.42 -4.79 18.32
N MET A 401 20.75 -5.49 17.41
CA MET A 401 21.16 -6.79 16.88
C MET A 401 22.23 -6.71 15.78
N LYS A 402 22.50 -5.53 15.25
CA LYS A 402 23.49 -5.26 14.17
C LYS A 402 23.23 -6.09 12.89
N THR A 403 21.99 -6.48 12.64
CA THR A 403 21.56 -7.26 11.48
C THR A 403 20.17 -6.84 11.03
N LEU A 404 19.89 -6.92 9.73
CA LEU A 404 18.57 -6.69 9.17
C LEU A 404 17.68 -7.96 9.22
N GLY A 405 18.27 -9.11 9.02
CA GLY A 405 17.53 -10.35 8.77
C GLY A 405 16.61 -10.75 9.94
N VAL A 406 17.15 -10.93 11.14
CA VAL A 406 16.37 -11.37 12.32
C VAL A 406 15.26 -10.40 12.68
N PRO A 407 15.49 -9.07 12.81
CA PRO A 407 14.41 -8.12 13.10
C PRO A 407 13.26 -8.19 12.11
N VAL A 408 13.57 -8.23 10.81
CA VAL A 408 12.53 -8.33 9.77
C VAL A 408 11.83 -9.69 9.81
N ALA A 409 12.56 -10.78 10.00
CA ALA A 409 11.99 -12.13 10.14
C ALA A 409 10.98 -12.24 11.30
N LEU A 410 11.23 -11.54 12.41
CA LEU A 410 10.32 -11.53 13.57
C LEU A 410 8.95 -10.89 13.25
N THR A 411 8.86 -10.07 12.21
CA THR A 411 7.56 -9.53 11.77
C THR A 411 6.62 -10.62 11.25
N ALA A 412 7.13 -11.80 10.89
CA ALA A 412 6.30 -12.97 10.56
C ALA A 412 5.33 -13.35 11.68
N ILE A 413 5.69 -13.09 12.94
CA ILE A 413 4.83 -13.35 14.13
C ILE A 413 3.52 -12.56 14.04
N VAL A 414 3.56 -11.34 13.48
CA VAL A 414 2.36 -10.51 13.33
C VAL A 414 1.32 -11.19 12.45
N PHE A 415 1.74 -11.91 11.41
CA PHE A 415 0.83 -12.69 10.56
C PHE A 415 0.27 -13.91 11.28
N VAL A 416 1.04 -14.55 12.15
CA VAL A 416 0.54 -15.64 13.01
C VAL A 416 -0.56 -15.11 13.95
N LEU A 417 -0.37 -13.93 14.55
CA LEU A 417 -1.42 -13.27 15.32
C LEU A 417 -2.64 -12.92 14.43
N GLY A 418 -2.39 -12.46 13.20
CA GLY A 418 -3.45 -12.22 12.21
C GLY A 418 -4.30 -13.47 11.93
N LEU A 419 -3.67 -14.65 11.79
CA LEU A 419 -4.37 -15.91 11.61
C LEU A 419 -5.31 -16.24 12.77
N LEU A 420 -4.95 -15.90 14.00
CA LEU A 420 -5.79 -16.07 15.20
C LEU A 420 -6.97 -15.08 15.24
N ILE A 421 -6.83 -13.90 14.59
CA ILE A 421 -7.88 -12.87 14.54
C ILE A 421 -8.89 -13.15 13.42
N ILE A 422 -8.49 -13.76 12.30
CA ILE A 422 -9.36 -14.03 11.14
C ILE A 422 -10.71 -14.68 11.51
N PRO A 423 -10.78 -15.68 12.41
CA PRO A 423 -12.06 -16.29 12.80
C PRO A 423 -13.07 -15.33 13.42
N LEU A 424 -12.62 -14.19 13.95
CA LEU A 424 -13.49 -13.17 14.56
C LEU A 424 -14.17 -12.27 13.52
N ALA A 425 -13.64 -12.21 12.29
CA ALA A 425 -14.19 -11.41 11.20
C ALA A 425 -15.42 -12.10 10.58
N PRO A 426 -16.42 -11.34 10.06
CA PRO A 426 -17.56 -11.94 9.39
C PRO A 426 -17.15 -12.55 8.04
N GLU A 427 -17.68 -13.73 7.70
CA GLU A 427 -17.60 -14.24 6.32
C GLU A 427 -18.74 -13.63 5.50
N THR A 428 -18.38 -13.00 4.39
CA THR A 428 -19.35 -12.26 3.54
C THR A 428 -19.52 -12.88 2.15
N LYS A 429 -18.96 -14.07 1.93
CA LYS A 429 -19.10 -14.76 0.65
C LYS A 429 -20.58 -14.98 0.30
N GLY A 430 -20.99 -14.52 -0.87
CA GLY A 430 -22.37 -14.69 -1.36
C GLY A 430 -23.36 -13.65 -0.85
N ASN A 431 -22.96 -12.75 0.06
CA ASN A 431 -23.83 -11.69 0.52
C ASN A 431 -23.88 -10.53 -0.48
N GLU A 432 -25.04 -9.90 -0.59
CA GLU A 432 -25.17 -8.60 -1.25
C GLU A 432 -24.55 -7.51 -0.40
N LEU A 433 -24.21 -6.37 -1.02
CA LEU A 433 -23.67 -5.22 -0.30
C LEU A 433 -24.75 -4.63 0.63
N PRO A 434 -24.45 -4.42 1.92
CA PRO A 434 -25.39 -3.81 2.87
C PRO A 434 -25.63 -2.32 2.60
#